data_fbc5e0280b790564fd916704ecd4a9be
#
_entry.id   fbc5e0280b790564fd916704ecd4a9be
#
_cell.length_a   1.000
_cell.length_b   1.000
_cell.length_c   1.000
_cell.angle_alpha   90.00
_cell.angle_beta   90.00
_cell.angle_gamma   90.00
#
_symmetry.space_group_name_H-M   'P 1'
#
loop_
_entity.id
_entity.type
_entity.pdbx_description
1 polymer ?
#
loop_
_entity_poly.entity_id
_entity_poly.type
_entity_poly.pdbx_seq_one_letter_code
_entity_poly.pdbx_strand_id
1 'polypeptide(L)'
;MDGNTEDLQKFVPQVHFEQIPIKNLCSNQDYQRNLSIKHVQRAAANFDLYQINPVKVSRRDGINYVFNGQHTIEIVALVSGSRETPVWCMVYDDLVYTQEADIFANQMKYVKSLLPYEIFMANIEAGNDRELIIRDLVESYDLTITSSSRPGGICAVSTLINIYEKYGFHTLDRVLRLCVATWEGAPMSFSSNMLNAIARLDNAYGETMKDDTF
;
A
#
# COMPACT_ATOMS: atom_id res chain seq x y z
N MET A 1 14.71 25.69 35.68
CA MET A 1 14.06 24.40 35.30
C MET A 1 14.77 23.85 34.10
N ASP A 2 16.03 23.42 34.26
CA ASP A 2 16.85 22.85 33.18
C ASP A 2 16.92 21.33 33.31
N GLY A 3 15.74 20.72 33.34
CA GLY A 3 15.61 19.29 33.48
C GLY A 3 15.56 18.63 32.09
N ASN A 4 16.59 17.87 31.79
CA ASN A 4 16.50 16.66 31.00
C ASN A 4 16.55 16.73 29.45
N THR A 5 17.21 17.70 28.86
CA THR A 5 17.43 17.66 27.39
C THR A 5 18.46 16.58 27.01
N GLU A 6 19.49 16.34 27.86
CA GLU A 6 20.50 15.29 27.61
C GLU A 6 19.93 13.88 27.72
N ASP A 7 18.95 13.64 28.56
CA ASP A 7 18.34 12.30 28.73
C ASP A 7 17.44 11.90 27.56
N LEU A 8 16.93 12.86 26.78
CA LEU A 8 16.11 12.59 25.59
C LEU A 8 16.93 12.20 24.37
N GLN A 9 18.19 12.59 24.29
CA GLN A 9 19.10 12.25 23.16
C GLN A 9 19.33 10.75 23.02
N LYS A 10 19.24 9.97 24.08
CA LYS A 10 19.37 8.50 24.05
C LYS A 10 18.28 7.80 23.22
N PHE A 11 17.15 8.50 22.93
CA PHE A 11 16.08 7.97 22.08
C PHE A 11 16.21 8.38 20.60
N VAL A 12 17.26 9.15 20.28
CA VAL A 12 17.51 9.62 18.90
C VAL A 12 18.68 8.81 18.33
N PRO A 13 18.46 8.06 17.22
CA PRO A 13 19.52 7.30 16.60
C PRO A 13 20.62 8.21 16.06
N GLN A 14 21.89 7.75 16.14
CA GLN A 14 23.05 8.45 15.59
C GLN A 14 23.10 8.20 14.07
N VAL A 15 22.46 9.07 13.30
CA VAL A 15 22.36 8.93 11.85
C VAL A 15 22.52 10.29 11.19
N HIS A 16 22.98 10.28 9.94
CA HIS A 16 22.93 11.44 9.06
C HIS A 16 22.37 11.07 7.69
N PHE A 17 21.96 12.08 6.94
CA PHE A 17 21.45 11.91 5.58
C PHE A 17 22.49 12.36 4.56
N GLU A 18 22.73 11.50 3.57
CA GLU A 18 23.71 11.74 2.51
C GLU A 18 23.15 11.23 1.16
N GLN A 19 23.46 11.93 0.08
CA GLN A 19 23.22 11.44 -1.28
C GLN A 19 24.41 10.59 -1.74
N ILE A 20 24.17 9.30 -1.96
CA ILE A 20 25.24 8.37 -2.38
C ILE A 20 24.89 7.81 -3.77
N PRO A 21 25.82 7.87 -4.74
CA PRO A 21 25.65 7.20 -6.03
C PRO A 21 25.44 5.69 -5.84
N ILE A 22 24.48 5.14 -6.56
CA ILE A 22 24.10 3.70 -6.45
C ILE A 22 25.29 2.78 -6.63
N LYS A 23 26.26 3.11 -7.48
CA LYS A 23 27.49 2.32 -7.67
C LYS A 23 28.32 2.17 -6.41
N ASN A 24 28.21 3.09 -5.46
CA ASN A 24 28.96 3.11 -4.20
C ASN A 24 28.19 2.42 -3.05
N LEU A 25 27.06 1.79 -3.35
CA LEU A 25 26.24 1.06 -2.40
C LEU A 25 26.44 -0.45 -2.61
N CYS A 26 26.64 -1.16 -1.52
CA CYS A 26 26.88 -2.60 -1.51
C CYS A 26 25.77 -3.31 -0.75
N SER A 27 24.97 -4.15 -1.42
CA SER A 27 23.94 -4.96 -0.75
C SER A 27 24.55 -6.26 -0.20
N ASN A 28 24.30 -6.55 1.07
CA ASN A 28 24.71 -7.81 1.67
C ASN A 28 23.64 -8.88 1.41
N GLN A 29 24.02 -9.96 0.73
CA GLN A 29 23.09 -11.03 0.36
C GLN A 29 22.93 -12.11 1.45
N ASP A 30 23.78 -12.11 2.49
CA ASP A 30 23.77 -13.18 3.50
C ASP A 30 22.50 -13.20 4.34
N TYR A 31 21.91 -12.03 4.63
CA TYR A 31 20.70 -11.91 5.44
C TYR A 31 19.53 -11.22 4.71
N GLN A 32 19.77 -10.60 3.56
CA GLN A 32 18.72 -9.94 2.80
C GLN A 32 17.95 -10.95 1.92
N ARG A 33 16.67 -10.67 1.70
CA ARG A 33 15.87 -11.44 0.74
C ARG A 33 16.40 -11.25 -0.68
N ASN A 34 16.17 -12.26 -1.52
CA ASN A 34 16.50 -12.18 -2.94
C ASN A 34 15.77 -11.02 -3.62
N LEU A 35 16.45 -10.36 -4.55
CA LEU A 35 15.86 -9.30 -5.36
C LEU A 35 14.74 -9.86 -6.26
N SER A 36 13.57 -9.27 -6.19
CA SER A 36 12.45 -9.62 -7.06
C SER A 36 12.44 -8.74 -8.32
N ILE A 37 12.94 -9.25 -9.43
CA ILE A 37 12.99 -8.53 -10.71
C ILE A 37 11.58 -8.09 -11.16
N LYS A 38 10.57 -8.95 -11.00
CA LYS A 38 9.17 -8.62 -11.33
C LYS A 38 8.65 -7.44 -10.49
N HIS A 39 9.01 -7.39 -9.22
CA HIS A 39 8.65 -6.26 -8.36
C HIS A 39 9.32 -4.97 -8.82
N VAL A 40 10.63 -5.01 -9.11
CA VAL A 40 11.41 -3.86 -9.61
C VAL A 40 10.80 -3.32 -10.90
N GLN A 41 10.53 -4.18 -11.89
CA GLN A 41 9.94 -3.79 -13.17
C GLN A 41 8.55 -3.15 -13.00
N ARG A 42 7.68 -3.76 -12.19
CA ARG A 42 6.35 -3.21 -11.93
C ARG A 42 6.39 -1.86 -11.21
N ALA A 43 7.27 -1.71 -10.23
CA ALA A 43 7.43 -0.46 -9.50
C ALA A 43 8.06 0.62 -10.38
N ALA A 44 9.03 0.27 -11.24
CA ALA A 44 9.63 1.20 -12.20
C ALA A 44 8.61 1.71 -13.24
N ALA A 45 7.67 0.86 -13.68
CA ALA A 45 6.60 1.26 -14.61
C ALA A 45 5.61 2.27 -13.98
N ASN A 46 5.51 2.30 -12.65
CA ASN A 46 4.65 3.22 -11.89
C ASN A 46 5.50 4.08 -10.95
N PHE A 47 6.67 4.51 -11.43
CA PHE A 47 7.63 5.25 -10.62
C PHE A 47 7.09 6.61 -10.19
N ASP A 48 7.11 6.85 -8.89
CA ASP A 48 6.82 8.14 -8.28
C ASP A 48 7.99 8.56 -7.37
N LEU A 49 8.61 9.69 -7.72
CA LEU A 49 9.78 10.21 -7.02
C LEU A 49 9.49 10.50 -5.54
N TYR A 50 8.27 10.92 -5.22
CA TYR A 50 7.88 11.28 -3.85
C TYR A 50 7.55 10.08 -2.96
N GLN A 51 7.42 8.89 -3.54
CA GLN A 51 7.22 7.64 -2.80
C GLN A 51 8.52 6.90 -2.50
N ILE A 52 9.67 7.43 -2.93
CA ILE A 52 10.98 6.84 -2.67
C ILE A 52 11.42 7.12 -1.24
N ASN A 53 11.55 6.06 -0.45
CA ASN A 53 12.11 6.16 0.89
C ASN A 53 13.63 6.17 0.86
N PRO A 54 14.31 6.88 1.79
CA PRO A 54 15.75 6.81 1.95
C PRO A 54 16.24 5.37 2.17
N VAL A 55 17.34 5.02 1.54
CA VAL A 55 18.02 3.73 1.71
C VAL A 55 18.74 3.73 3.05
N LYS A 56 18.57 2.66 3.87
CA LYS A 56 19.31 2.54 5.12
C LYS A 56 20.66 1.89 4.88
N VAL A 57 21.70 2.58 5.31
CA VAL A 57 23.11 2.22 5.04
C VAL A 57 23.87 2.16 6.34
N SER A 58 24.63 1.09 6.54
CA SER A 58 25.67 1.00 7.56
C SER A 58 27.02 1.28 6.91
N ARG A 59 27.75 2.27 7.40
CA ARG A 59 29.08 2.60 6.90
C ARG A 59 30.13 1.96 7.79
N ARG A 60 30.85 0.98 7.23
CA ARG A 60 31.94 0.28 7.92
C ARG A 60 33.17 0.21 7.03
N ASP A 61 34.31 0.55 7.57
CA ASP A 61 35.62 0.49 6.86
C ASP A 61 35.60 1.24 5.50
N GLY A 62 34.84 2.34 5.43
CA GLY A 62 34.67 3.15 4.22
C GLY A 62 33.72 2.54 3.18
N ILE A 63 33.06 1.43 3.46
CA ILE A 63 32.11 0.75 2.58
C ILE A 63 30.68 1.02 3.06
N ASN A 64 29.79 1.34 2.13
CA ASN A 64 28.37 1.62 2.38
C ASN A 64 27.53 0.36 2.20
N TYR A 65 27.27 -0.37 3.28
CA TYR A 65 26.46 -1.58 3.26
C TYR A 65 24.99 -1.25 3.39
N VAL A 66 24.21 -1.59 2.37
CA VAL A 66 22.75 -1.41 2.38
C VAL A 66 22.13 -2.54 3.19
N PHE A 67 21.38 -2.20 4.25
CA PHE A 67 20.63 -3.19 5.02
C PHE A 67 19.10 -3.03 4.85
N ASN A 68 18.64 -1.92 4.25
CA ASN A 68 17.26 -1.78 3.78
C ASN A 68 17.21 -0.85 2.56
N GLY A 69 16.39 -1.20 1.55
CA GLY A 69 16.19 -0.40 0.35
C GLY A 69 16.86 -0.97 -0.92
N GLN A 70 17.31 -2.24 -0.94
CA GLN A 70 17.89 -2.83 -2.14
C GLN A 70 16.96 -2.77 -3.37
N HIS A 71 15.62 -2.95 -3.21
CA HIS A 71 14.67 -2.80 -4.30
C HIS A 71 14.59 -1.35 -4.76
N THR A 72 14.61 -0.39 -3.84
CA THR A 72 14.62 1.05 -4.15
C THR A 72 15.82 1.41 -5.05
N ILE A 73 17.01 0.92 -4.71
CA ILE A 73 18.22 1.13 -5.51
C ILE A 73 18.03 0.63 -6.95
N GLU A 74 17.53 -0.59 -7.10
CA GLU A 74 17.37 -1.19 -8.43
C GLU A 74 16.22 -0.54 -9.25
N ILE A 75 15.15 -0.09 -8.58
CA ILE A 75 14.08 0.68 -9.22
C ILE A 75 14.65 2.00 -9.76
N VAL A 76 15.38 2.75 -8.93
CA VAL A 76 15.97 4.04 -9.35
C VAL A 76 17.00 3.84 -10.45
N ALA A 77 17.87 2.82 -10.35
CA ALA A 77 18.84 2.50 -11.38
C ALA A 77 18.17 2.14 -12.72
N LEU A 78 17.06 1.40 -12.68
CA LEU A 78 16.31 1.01 -13.89
C LEU A 78 15.64 2.23 -14.53
N VAL A 79 14.98 3.09 -13.75
CA VAL A 79 14.27 4.28 -14.25
C VAL A 79 15.23 5.32 -14.80
N SER A 80 16.34 5.57 -14.11
CA SER A 80 17.35 6.54 -14.51
C SER A 80 18.30 6.05 -15.62
N GLY A 81 18.35 4.72 -15.82
CA GLY A 81 19.28 4.08 -16.75
C GLY A 81 20.75 4.14 -16.29
N SER A 82 21.03 4.51 -15.03
CA SER A 82 22.41 4.73 -14.56
C SER A 82 22.59 4.41 -13.08
N ARG A 83 23.69 3.76 -12.74
CA ARG A 83 24.13 3.57 -11.34
C ARG A 83 24.95 4.76 -10.79
N GLU A 84 25.20 5.77 -11.60
CA GLU A 84 25.75 7.08 -11.15
C GLU A 84 24.68 7.91 -10.44
N THR A 85 23.41 7.59 -10.63
CA THR A 85 22.29 8.29 -9.98
C THR A 85 22.42 8.22 -8.47
N PRO A 86 22.43 9.37 -7.76
CA PRO A 86 22.47 9.37 -6.31
C PRO A 86 21.07 9.04 -5.75
N VAL A 87 21.06 8.37 -4.61
CA VAL A 87 19.86 8.15 -3.80
C VAL A 87 20.08 8.71 -2.40
N TRP A 88 19.02 9.19 -1.77
CA TRP A 88 19.08 9.57 -0.37
C TRP A 88 19.30 8.34 0.51
N CYS A 89 20.34 8.42 1.34
CA CYS A 89 20.70 7.40 2.30
C CYS A 89 20.60 7.94 3.73
N MET A 90 20.03 7.14 4.61
CA MET A 90 20.09 7.31 6.05
C MET A 90 21.27 6.46 6.53
N VAL A 91 22.37 7.11 6.87
CA VAL A 91 23.66 6.48 7.15
C VAL A 91 23.86 6.33 8.65
N TYR A 92 24.21 5.12 9.06
CA TYR A 92 24.59 4.73 10.41
C TYR A 92 26.10 4.44 10.41
N ASP A 93 26.88 5.17 11.21
CA ASP A 93 28.33 5.04 11.26
C ASP A 93 28.82 4.13 12.41
N ASP A 94 27.92 3.70 13.29
CA ASP A 94 28.21 2.96 14.51
C ASP A 94 27.69 1.52 14.54
N LEU A 95 27.01 1.05 13.48
CA LEU A 95 26.47 -0.31 13.44
C LEU A 95 27.55 -1.34 13.13
N VAL A 96 27.43 -2.49 13.78
CA VAL A 96 28.16 -3.71 13.41
C VAL A 96 27.25 -4.67 12.65
N TYR A 97 27.84 -5.61 11.92
CA TYR A 97 27.15 -6.58 11.05
C TYR A 97 25.95 -7.28 11.72
N THR A 98 26.11 -7.72 12.97
CA THR A 98 25.04 -8.42 13.70
C THR A 98 23.85 -7.50 14.00
N GLN A 99 24.12 -6.22 14.25
CA GLN A 99 23.05 -5.22 14.47
C GLN A 99 22.31 -4.91 13.15
N GLU A 100 23.02 -4.83 12.02
CA GLU A 100 22.38 -4.67 10.70
C GLU A 100 21.39 -5.80 10.42
N ALA A 101 21.80 -7.06 10.65
CA ALA A 101 20.96 -8.23 10.44
C ALA A 101 19.74 -8.24 11.38
N ASP A 102 19.93 -7.88 12.67
CA ASP A 102 18.85 -7.79 13.65
C ASP A 102 17.84 -6.68 13.28
N ILE A 103 18.34 -5.50 12.92
CA ILE A 103 17.48 -4.39 12.46
C ILE A 103 16.71 -4.81 11.20
N PHE A 104 17.36 -5.46 10.23
CA PHE A 104 16.69 -5.96 9.03
C PHE A 104 15.56 -6.94 9.37
N ALA A 105 15.82 -7.90 10.25
CA ALA A 105 14.83 -8.90 10.66
C ALA A 105 13.62 -8.29 11.39
N ASN A 106 13.85 -7.25 12.20
CA ASN A 106 12.83 -6.70 13.10
C ASN A 106 12.21 -5.38 12.61
N GLN A 107 12.72 -4.74 11.57
CA GLN A 107 12.27 -3.40 11.11
C GLN A 107 10.78 -3.32 10.78
N MET A 108 10.16 -4.42 10.35
CA MET A 108 8.74 -4.48 10.01
C MET A 108 7.87 -5.03 11.13
N LYS A 109 8.45 -5.50 12.22
CA LYS A 109 7.74 -6.19 13.31
C LYS A 109 6.65 -5.35 13.96
N TYR A 110 6.89 -4.04 14.07
CA TYR A 110 5.99 -3.11 14.74
C TYR A 110 5.34 -2.11 13.78
N VAL A 111 5.53 -2.29 12.46
CA VAL A 111 4.89 -1.44 11.47
C VAL A 111 3.47 -1.93 11.22
N LYS A 112 2.49 -1.08 11.52
CA LYS A 112 1.07 -1.34 11.21
C LYS A 112 0.82 -1.02 9.74
N SER A 113 0.44 -2.03 8.97
CA SER A 113 0.01 -1.83 7.58
C SER A 113 -1.31 -1.07 7.53
N LEU A 114 -1.46 -0.21 6.54
CA LEU A 114 -2.74 0.46 6.28
C LEU A 114 -3.82 -0.56 5.92
N LEU A 115 -5.00 -0.36 6.48
CA LEU A 115 -6.19 -1.13 6.12
C LEU A 115 -6.72 -0.68 4.75
N PRO A 116 -7.41 -1.55 4.00
CA PRO A 116 -8.02 -1.16 2.71
C PRO A 116 -8.93 0.07 2.81
N TYR A 117 -9.66 0.21 3.90
CA TYR A 117 -10.47 1.40 4.18
C TYR A 117 -9.62 2.68 4.31
N GLU A 118 -8.51 2.61 5.04
CA GLU A 118 -7.62 3.76 5.24
C GLU A 118 -6.99 4.21 3.91
N ILE A 119 -6.59 3.24 3.07
CA ILE A 119 -6.07 3.50 1.72
C ILE A 119 -7.14 4.14 0.83
N PHE A 120 -8.38 3.63 0.88
CA PHE A 120 -9.50 4.14 0.09
C PHE A 120 -9.81 5.59 0.46
N MET A 121 -9.87 5.91 1.75
CA MET A 121 -10.13 7.27 2.23
C MET A 121 -8.99 8.22 1.83
N ALA A 122 -7.73 7.79 1.92
CA ALA A 122 -6.60 8.59 1.48
C ALA A 122 -6.65 8.86 -0.04
N ASN A 123 -7.09 7.89 -0.85
CA ASN A 123 -7.26 8.06 -2.28
C ASN A 123 -8.40 9.03 -2.63
N ILE A 124 -9.48 9.06 -1.85
CA ILE A 124 -10.54 10.09 -1.99
C ILE A 124 -9.97 11.48 -1.74
N GLU A 125 -9.22 11.67 -0.66
CA GLU A 125 -8.57 12.96 -0.35
C GLU A 125 -7.54 13.37 -1.41
N ALA A 126 -6.89 12.40 -2.05
CA ALA A 126 -5.98 12.61 -3.18
C ALA A 126 -6.70 12.94 -4.50
N GLY A 127 -8.05 12.86 -4.54
CA GLY A 127 -8.85 13.16 -5.72
C GLY A 127 -8.84 12.05 -6.78
N ASN A 128 -8.60 10.80 -6.40
CA ASN A 128 -8.57 9.68 -7.34
C ASN A 128 -9.98 9.36 -7.86
N ASP A 129 -10.20 9.48 -9.16
CA ASP A 129 -11.51 9.34 -9.83
C ASP A 129 -12.23 8.03 -9.49
N ARG A 130 -11.50 6.91 -9.45
CA ARG A 130 -12.08 5.60 -9.15
C ARG A 130 -12.75 5.56 -7.78
N GLU A 131 -12.06 6.00 -6.76
CA GLU A 131 -12.57 6.02 -5.38
C GLU A 131 -13.71 7.02 -5.21
N LEU A 132 -13.64 8.16 -5.88
CA LEU A 132 -14.69 9.15 -5.90
C LEU A 132 -15.96 8.59 -6.55
N ILE A 133 -15.85 7.95 -7.72
CA ILE A 133 -16.99 7.32 -8.41
C ILE A 133 -17.65 6.23 -7.55
N ILE A 134 -16.84 5.37 -6.91
CA ILE A 134 -17.36 4.31 -6.04
C ILE A 134 -18.06 4.90 -4.81
N ARG A 135 -17.48 5.93 -4.18
CA ARG A 135 -18.09 6.63 -3.04
C ARG A 135 -19.44 7.23 -3.44
N ASP A 136 -19.47 8.01 -4.51
CA ASP A 136 -20.66 8.72 -4.96
C ASP A 136 -21.78 7.74 -5.32
N LEU A 137 -21.42 6.59 -5.92
CA LEU A 137 -22.36 5.52 -6.19
C LEU A 137 -22.91 4.90 -4.90
N VAL A 138 -22.08 4.61 -3.92
CA VAL A 138 -22.51 4.07 -2.62
C VAL A 138 -23.45 5.06 -1.92
N GLU A 139 -23.08 6.33 -1.88
CA GLU A 139 -23.87 7.40 -1.25
C GLU A 139 -25.22 7.64 -1.97
N SER A 140 -25.31 7.39 -3.27
CA SER A 140 -26.56 7.50 -4.04
C SER A 140 -27.64 6.51 -3.58
N TYR A 141 -27.26 5.48 -2.84
CA TYR A 141 -28.16 4.49 -2.21
C TYR A 141 -28.39 4.72 -0.71
N ASP A 142 -28.08 5.90 -0.19
CA ASP A 142 -28.09 6.22 1.25
C ASP A 142 -27.20 5.29 2.09
N LEU A 143 -26.17 4.72 1.46
CA LEU A 143 -25.16 3.88 2.10
C LEU A 143 -23.90 4.68 2.40
N THR A 144 -23.07 4.14 3.30
CA THR A 144 -21.80 4.79 3.69
C THR A 144 -20.65 3.77 3.68
N ILE A 145 -19.49 4.14 3.16
CA ILE A 145 -18.27 3.36 3.29
C ILE A 145 -17.72 3.53 4.72
N THR A 146 -17.48 2.42 5.41
CA THR A 146 -17.11 2.45 6.84
C THR A 146 -15.98 1.47 7.18
N SER A 147 -15.30 1.72 8.29
CA SER A 147 -14.29 0.80 8.83
C SER A 147 -14.86 -0.31 9.71
N SER A 148 -16.13 -0.18 10.13
CA SER A 148 -16.81 -1.13 11.03
C SER A 148 -18.22 -1.44 10.54
N SER A 149 -18.69 -2.67 10.80
CA SER A 149 -20.02 -3.12 10.39
C SER A 149 -21.11 -2.35 11.14
N ARG A 150 -22.06 -1.78 10.38
CA ARG A 150 -23.25 -1.11 10.88
C ARG A 150 -24.35 -1.15 9.81
N PRO A 151 -25.63 -0.91 10.17
CA PRO A 151 -26.69 -0.77 9.17
C PRO A 151 -26.36 0.35 8.17
N GLY A 152 -26.59 0.09 6.88
CA GLY A 152 -26.23 1.03 5.80
C GLY A 152 -24.73 1.23 5.58
N GLY A 153 -23.85 0.50 6.30
CA GLY A 153 -22.41 0.61 6.20
C GLY A 153 -21.78 -0.50 5.37
N ILE A 154 -20.86 -0.15 4.46
CA ILE A 154 -20.09 -1.09 3.65
C ILE A 154 -18.63 -1.05 4.10
N CYS A 155 -18.13 -2.18 4.65
CA CYS A 155 -16.73 -2.35 5.05
C CYS A 155 -15.90 -3.07 3.97
N ALA A 156 -16.54 -3.69 2.99
CA ALA A 156 -15.91 -4.54 1.98
C ALA A 156 -15.28 -3.71 0.84
N VAL A 157 -14.49 -2.70 1.17
CA VAL A 157 -13.94 -1.70 0.24
C VAL A 157 -13.17 -2.35 -0.90
N SER A 158 -12.26 -3.29 -0.60
CA SER A 158 -11.51 -4.01 -1.63
C SER A 158 -12.43 -4.76 -2.61
N THR A 159 -13.59 -5.22 -2.13
CA THR A 159 -14.56 -5.92 -2.98
C THR A 159 -15.27 -4.94 -3.91
N LEU A 160 -15.63 -3.74 -3.44
CA LEU A 160 -16.20 -2.69 -4.30
C LEU A 160 -15.24 -2.33 -5.43
N ILE A 161 -13.96 -2.08 -5.09
CA ILE A 161 -12.89 -1.79 -6.06
C ILE A 161 -12.77 -2.93 -7.09
N ASN A 162 -12.65 -4.19 -6.61
CA ASN A 162 -12.50 -5.34 -7.49
C ASN A 162 -13.69 -5.55 -8.44
N ILE A 163 -14.92 -5.33 -7.97
CA ILE A 163 -16.12 -5.41 -8.81
C ILE A 163 -16.09 -4.30 -9.85
N TYR A 164 -15.80 -3.07 -9.45
CA TYR A 164 -15.70 -1.93 -10.36
C TYR A 164 -14.61 -2.16 -11.44
N GLU A 165 -13.42 -2.58 -11.06
CA GLU A 165 -12.32 -2.81 -11.99
C GLU A 165 -12.57 -3.97 -12.95
N LYS A 166 -13.20 -5.04 -12.46
CA LYS A 166 -13.38 -6.26 -13.24
C LYS A 166 -14.63 -6.24 -14.12
N TYR A 167 -15.72 -5.66 -13.62
CA TYR A 167 -17.03 -5.75 -14.26
C TYR A 167 -17.62 -4.38 -14.62
N GLY A 168 -16.99 -3.28 -14.17
CA GLY A 168 -17.39 -1.91 -14.48
C GLY A 168 -18.46 -1.34 -13.57
N PHE A 169 -18.73 -0.04 -13.80
CA PHE A 169 -19.68 0.77 -13.04
C PHE A 169 -21.09 0.16 -12.99
N HIS A 170 -21.64 -0.23 -14.14
CA HIS A 170 -23.02 -0.71 -14.24
C HIS A 170 -23.27 -2.01 -13.46
N THR A 171 -22.28 -2.89 -13.41
CA THR A 171 -22.41 -4.11 -12.58
C THR A 171 -22.35 -3.75 -11.10
N LEU A 172 -21.45 -2.86 -10.68
CA LEU A 172 -21.42 -2.42 -9.29
C LEU A 172 -22.73 -1.73 -8.87
N ASP A 173 -23.28 -0.88 -9.72
CA ASP A 173 -24.60 -0.22 -9.52
C ASP A 173 -25.71 -1.25 -9.31
N ARG A 174 -25.84 -2.24 -10.21
CA ARG A 174 -26.85 -3.31 -10.08
C ARG A 174 -26.67 -4.15 -8.82
N VAL A 175 -25.43 -4.47 -8.44
CA VAL A 175 -25.12 -5.21 -7.22
C VAL A 175 -25.62 -4.46 -5.99
N LEU A 176 -25.29 -3.18 -5.88
CA LEU A 176 -25.74 -2.35 -4.75
C LEU A 176 -27.26 -2.22 -4.71
N ARG A 177 -27.89 -1.92 -5.86
CA ARG A 177 -29.33 -1.84 -5.98
C ARG A 177 -30.03 -3.11 -5.54
N LEU A 178 -29.57 -4.29 -5.97
CA LEU A 178 -30.14 -5.57 -5.56
C LEU A 178 -29.97 -5.82 -4.06
N CYS A 179 -28.81 -5.50 -3.50
CA CYS A 179 -28.58 -5.63 -2.06
C CYS A 179 -29.50 -4.74 -1.23
N VAL A 180 -29.71 -3.49 -1.65
CA VAL A 180 -30.60 -2.54 -0.97
C VAL A 180 -32.06 -3.00 -1.11
N ALA A 181 -32.50 -3.33 -2.32
CA ALA A 181 -33.87 -3.74 -2.59
C ALA A 181 -34.28 -5.02 -1.85
N THR A 182 -33.32 -5.95 -1.63
CA THR A 182 -33.60 -7.25 -1.01
C THR A 182 -33.47 -7.23 0.51
N TRP A 183 -32.50 -6.49 1.05
CA TRP A 183 -32.13 -6.56 2.48
C TRP A 183 -32.13 -5.22 3.21
N GLU A 184 -32.58 -4.14 2.56
CA GLU A 184 -32.79 -2.82 3.17
C GLU A 184 -31.58 -2.30 3.99
N GLY A 185 -30.37 -2.60 3.55
CA GLY A 185 -29.15 -2.14 4.23
C GLY A 185 -28.74 -2.95 5.46
N ALA A 186 -29.28 -4.18 5.63
CA ALA A 186 -28.86 -5.08 6.73
C ALA A 186 -27.33 -5.31 6.70
N PRO A 187 -26.64 -5.35 7.85
CA PRO A 187 -25.17 -5.33 7.92
C PRO A 187 -24.46 -6.40 7.10
N MET A 188 -25.03 -7.59 6.98
CA MET A 188 -24.44 -8.72 6.25
C MET A 188 -24.70 -8.69 4.75
N SER A 189 -25.65 -7.87 4.26
CA SER A 189 -26.00 -7.77 2.83
C SER A 189 -24.87 -7.23 1.97
N PHE A 190 -23.95 -6.47 2.58
CA PHE A 190 -22.76 -5.88 1.91
C PHE A 190 -21.47 -6.62 2.29
N SER A 191 -21.53 -7.87 2.73
CA SER A 191 -20.34 -8.69 2.94
C SER A 191 -19.62 -8.98 1.62
N SER A 192 -18.30 -9.17 1.66
CA SER A 192 -17.50 -9.50 0.48
C SER A 192 -18.04 -10.71 -0.29
N ASN A 193 -18.51 -11.73 0.42
CA ASN A 193 -19.07 -12.93 -0.20
C ASN A 193 -20.35 -12.63 -0.95
N MET A 194 -21.27 -11.88 -0.35
CA MET A 194 -22.54 -11.50 -0.96
C MET A 194 -22.33 -10.63 -2.21
N LEU A 195 -21.55 -9.56 -2.08
CA LEU A 195 -21.27 -8.67 -3.20
C LEU A 195 -20.61 -9.41 -4.38
N ASN A 196 -19.62 -10.25 -4.10
CA ASN A 196 -18.96 -11.06 -5.14
C ASN A 196 -19.90 -12.09 -5.78
N ALA A 197 -20.79 -12.73 -5.00
CA ALA A 197 -21.75 -13.70 -5.52
C ALA A 197 -22.72 -13.03 -6.49
N ILE A 198 -23.31 -11.91 -6.10
CA ILE A 198 -24.26 -11.15 -6.94
C ILE A 198 -23.54 -10.61 -8.19
N ALA A 199 -22.33 -10.08 -8.07
CA ALA A 199 -21.56 -9.60 -9.21
C ALA A 199 -21.25 -10.69 -10.24
N ARG A 200 -20.97 -11.92 -9.77
CA ARG A 200 -20.75 -13.07 -10.66
C ARG A 200 -22.04 -13.51 -11.34
N LEU A 201 -23.16 -13.53 -10.62
CA LEU A 201 -24.46 -13.85 -11.17
C LEU A 201 -24.89 -12.82 -12.22
N ASP A 202 -24.76 -11.52 -11.92
CA ASP A 202 -25.05 -10.43 -12.85
C ASP A 202 -24.18 -10.52 -14.12
N ASN A 203 -22.89 -10.81 -13.97
CA ASN A 203 -22.01 -10.96 -15.12
C ASN A 203 -22.34 -12.20 -15.99
N ALA A 204 -22.82 -13.29 -15.36
CA ALA A 204 -23.14 -14.51 -16.09
C ALA A 204 -24.56 -14.50 -16.72
N TYR A 205 -25.52 -13.86 -16.06
CA TYR A 205 -26.93 -13.96 -16.39
C TYR A 205 -27.67 -12.61 -16.46
N GLY A 206 -26.95 -11.48 -16.43
CA GLY A 206 -27.55 -10.15 -16.28
C GLY A 206 -28.64 -9.78 -17.29
N GLU A 207 -28.57 -10.28 -18.51
CA GLU A 207 -29.65 -10.08 -19.50
C GLU A 207 -30.88 -10.95 -19.18
N THR A 208 -30.66 -12.15 -18.69
CA THR A 208 -31.76 -13.10 -18.32
C THR A 208 -32.41 -12.71 -16.99
N MET A 209 -31.66 -12.09 -16.07
CA MET A 209 -32.20 -11.60 -14.78
C MET A 209 -33.12 -10.38 -14.92
N LYS A 210 -33.25 -9.82 -16.12
CA LYS A 210 -34.22 -8.76 -16.41
C LYS A 210 -35.61 -9.32 -16.73
N ASP A 211 -35.73 -10.62 -16.89
CA ASP A 211 -36.98 -11.30 -17.23
C ASP A 211 -37.77 -11.60 -15.94
N ASP A 212 -39.04 -11.19 -15.88
CA ASP A 212 -39.91 -11.36 -14.71
C ASP A 212 -40.17 -12.83 -14.32
N THR A 213 -39.58 -13.77 -15.04
CA THR A 213 -39.67 -15.22 -14.84
C THR A 213 -38.48 -15.83 -14.09
N PHE A 214 -37.59 -15.03 -13.57
CA PHE A 214 -36.39 -15.51 -12.86
C PHE A 214 -36.60 -15.60 -11.36
#